data_f2fb136e778df32ac1e9df7a179dbd0d
#
_entry.id   f2fb136e778df32ac1e9df7a179dbd0d
#
_cell.length_a   1.000
_cell.length_b   1.000
_cell.length_c   1.000
_cell.angle_alpha   90.00
_cell.angle_beta   90.00
_cell.angle_gamma   90.00
#
_symmetry.space_group_name_H-M   'P 1'
#
loop_
_entity.id
_entity.type
_entity.pdbx_description
1 polymer ?
#
loop_
_entity_poly.entity_id
_entity_poly.type
_entity_poly.pdbx_seq_one_letter_code
_entity_poly.pdbx_strand_id
1 'polypeptide(L)'
;MALRNCRTGPLPARARDGATLGPMPTTPTTPPVPPPASSAPGASTSSPPPALTDVDAYTAGLIDFVTASPSSYHAAAEAARLLAAVGFRRVEESAAWGRDLPGRGCVVRDGALIAWMLPERPTGRTGVRIVGAHTDSPALKLKPSAALSSCGYQLINAEVYGGPLLNSFLDRELGLAGRLVTRDGAVRLVRTGPVARVAQVAPHLDRSVNDSLRLDRQAHLLPLWSLLDDAVAGGVPGGSGDPAAPARFDDPASRGEPGAVEAHLCELAGISPTDLVSHDVLTFPTEAPARFGRHGEFLASSRLDNLTSVHAGLVALRTLAGGGGGRERTGGTTGGDTAGRHERDAVDAVVLVANDHEEVGSATRSGAAGPFLQSVLGRLARVMGFEGDAREALLARSLCVSADAGHAVHPQYPQLHDPVVRPRLNHGPLLKINASQRYATDAVGAAAWERACAAAGVPHQEFVSNNAVPCGSTIGPITATRLGITTVDVGQPLLSMHSQREMCGVQDGPWLAQALLAYWVGR
;
A
#
# COMPACT_ATOMS: atom_id res chain seq x y z
N MET A 1 -49.31 31.83 23.11
CA MET A 1 -50.52 32.42 22.51
C MET A 1 -50.69 31.85 21.11
N ALA A 2 -51.78 31.10 20.93
CA ALA A 2 -52.45 30.61 19.73
C ALA A 2 -51.78 29.50 18.87
N LEU A 3 -52.22 28.29 19.18
CA LEU A 3 -52.34 27.11 18.33
C LEU A 3 -53.32 27.37 17.16
N ARG A 4 -53.02 26.89 15.96
CA ARG A 4 -54.05 26.56 14.96
C ARG A 4 -53.87 25.17 14.41
N ASN A 5 -54.86 24.34 14.72
CA ASN A 5 -55.16 23.03 14.12
C ASN A 5 -55.44 23.14 12.62
N CYS A 6 -54.97 22.18 11.82
CA CYS A 6 -55.58 21.84 10.53
C CYS A 6 -55.94 20.35 10.54
N ARG A 7 -57.22 20.13 10.24
CA ARG A 7 -57.95 18.86 10.25
C ARG A 7 -57.60 18.00 9.02
N THR A 8 -57.54 16.71 9.24
CA THR A 8 -57.51 15.65 8.26
C THR A 8 -58.89 15.43 7.62
N GLY A 9 -58.95 15.31 6.30
CA GLY A 9 -60.10 14.80 5.53
C GLY A 9 -59.73 13.51 4.84
N PRO A 10 -60.64 12.56 4.69
CA PRO A 10 -60.35 11.22 4.14
C PRO A 10 -60.35 11.22 2.61
N LEU A 11 -59.42 10.44 2.00
CA LEU A 11 -59.38 10.14 0.56
C LEU A 11 -60.33 9.00 0.21
N PRO A 12 -60.92 8.97 -1.00
CA PRO A 12 -61.91 7.98 -1.42
C PRO A 12 -61.28 6.65 -1.90
N ALA A 13 -61.96 5.56 -1.63
CA ALA A 13 -61.65 4.22 -2.05
C ALA A 13 -61.73 4.06 -3.58
N ARG A 14 -60.73 3.43 -4.21
CA ARG A 14 -60.79 2.95 -5.59
C ARG A 14 -61.10 1.46 -5.63
N ALA A 15 -61.99 1.13 -6.58
CA ALA A 15 -62.54 -0.20 -6.87
C ALA A 15 -61.46 -1.20 -7.30
N ARG A 16 -61.68 -2.47 -6.91
CA ARG A 16 -60.93 -3.66 -7.36
C ARG A 16 -61.48 -4.09 -8.70
N ASP A 17 -60.66 -4.07 -9.75
CA ASP A 17 -60.90 -4.84 -10.96
C ASP A 17 -60.07 -6.13 -10.91
N GLY A 18 -60.76 -7.27 -11.00
CA GLY A 18 -60.14 -8.57 -11.04
C GLY A 18 -59.63 -8.87 -12.45
N ALA A 19 -58.31 -9.15 -12.55
CA ALA A 19 -57.73 -9.76 -13.75
C ALA A 19 -57.25 -11.15 -13.41
N THR A 20 -57.78 -12.12 -14.13
CA THR A 20 -57.42 -13.54 -14.14
C THR A 20 -56.01 -13.73 -14.71
N LEU A 21 -55.13 -14.36 -13.93
CA LEU A 21 -53.78 -14.77 -14.35
C LEU A 21 -53.85 -16.00 -15.25
N GLY A 22 -53.39 -15.88 -16.48
CA GLY A 22 -53.06 -16.97 -17.38
C GLY A 22 -51.71 -17.65 -17.02
N PRO A 23 -51.43 -18.86 -17.52
CA PRO A 23 -50.28 -19.66 -17.12
C PRO A 23 -48.96 -19.03 -17.59
N MET A 24 -47.96 -18.97 -16.68
CA MET A 24 -46.59 -18.49 -16.96
C MET A 24 -45.87 -19.42 -17.95
N PRO A 25 -45.06 -18.87 -18.85
CA PRO A 25 -44.18 -19.67 -19.70
C PRO A 25 -42.97 -20.20 -18.88
N THR A 26 -42.59 -21.43 -19.17
CA THR A 26 -41.45 -22.16 -18.60
C THR A 26 -40.14 -21.42 -18.89
N THR A 27 -39.33 -21.20 -17.85
CA THR A 27 -38.00 -20.62 -17.90
C THR A 27 -37.04 -21.42 -18.79
N PRO A 28 -36.27 -20.79 -19.67
CA PRO A 28 -35.17 -21.47 -20.36
C PRO A 28 -34.01 -21.73 -19.38
N THR A 29 -33.58 -22.98 -19.29
CA THR A 29 -32.37 -23.40 -18.58
C THR A 29 -31.14 -22.74 -19.21
N THR A 30 -30.49 -21.87 -18.46
CA THR A 30 -29.18 -21.29 -18.82
C THR A 30 -28.12 -22.39 -18.68
N PRO A 31 -27.23 -22.60 -19.66
CA PRO A 31 -26.12 -23.54 -19.52
C PRO A 31 -25.14 -23.06 -18.44
N PRO A 32 -24.43 -23.96 -17.74
CA PRO A 32 -23.50 -23.59 -16.70
C PRO A 32 -22.34 -22.74 -17.29
N VAL A 33 -22.06 -21.63 -16.63
CA VAL A 33 -20.91 -20.79 -16.94
C VAL A 33 -19.63 -21.61 -16.65
N PRO A 34 -18.71 -21.77 -17.61
CA PRO A 34 -17.45 -22.46 -17.34
C PRO A 34 -16.65 -21.68 -16.29
N PRO A 35 -15.87 -22.35 -15.41
CA PRO A 35 -15.04 -21.71 -14.45
C PRO A 35 -14.03 -20.80 -15.17
N PRO A 36 -13.67 -19.63 -14.61
CA PRO A 36 -12.67 -18.77 -15.21
C PRO A 36 -11.36 -19.54 -15.33
N ALA A 37 -10.81 -19.59 -16.53
CA ALA A 37 -9.53 -20.20 -16.80
C ALA A 37 -8.48 -19.58 -15.86
N SER A 38 -7.79 -20.42 -15.10
CA SER A 38 -6.57 -20.08 -14.36
C SER A 38 -5.56 -19.55 -15.38
N SER A 39 -5.51 -18.23 -15.57
CA SER A 39 -4.42 -17.60 -16.30
C SER A 39 -3.19 -17.67 -15.40
N ALA A 40 -2.31 -18.61 -15.69
CA ALA A 40 -0.91 -18.48 -15.30
C ALA A 40 -0.44 -17.05 -15.64
N PRO A 41 0.34 -16.39 -14.79
CA PRO A 41 0.85 -15.06 -15.10
C PRO A 41 1.66 -15.18 -16.41
N GLY A 42 1.06 -14.70 -17.50
CA GLY A 42 1.73 -14.60 -18.79
C GLY A 42 3.01 -13.78 -18.59
N ALA A 43 4.12 -14.23 -19.15
CA ALA A 43 5.36 -13.49 -19.17
C ALA A 43 5.09 -12.09 -19.77
N SER A 44 4.85 -11.12 -18.88
CA SER A 44 4.67 -9.73 -19.24
C SER A 44 6.00 -9.25 -19.80
N THR A 45 6.02 -8.93 -21.07
CA THR A 45 7.13 -8.22 -21.70
C THR A 45 7.40 -6.95 -20.91
N SER A 46 8.66 -6.76 -20.49
CA SER A 46 9.09 -5.62 -19.69
C SER A 46 8.84 -4.31 -20.45
N SER A 47 7.74 -3.64 -20.17
CA SER A 47 7.49 -2.31 -20.70
C SER A 47 8.53 -1.33 -20.15
N PRO A 48 9.03 -0.39 -20.96
CA PRO A 48 9.90 0.68 -20.49
C PRO A 48 9.20 1.48 -19.37
N PRO A 49 9.95 2.14 -18.46
CA PRO A 49 9.33 3.00 -17.45
C PRO A 49 8.47 4.06 -18.15
N PRO A 50 7.28 4.39 -17.59
CA PRO A 50 6.45 5.44 -18.16
C PRO A 50 7.23 6.76 -18.22
N ALA A 51 7.01 7.55 -19.23
CA ALA A 51 7.59 8.88 -19.29
C ALA A 51 7.08 9.67 -18.08
N LEU A 52 7.98 10.25 -17.28
CA LEU A 52 7.65 10.96 -16.03
C LEU A 52 6.69 12.14 -16.25
N THR A 53 6.55 12.63 -17.47
CA THR A 53 5.67 13.73 -17.87
C THR A 53 4.33 13.25 -18.43
N ASP A 54 4.18 11.95 -18.71
CA ASP A 54 2.94 11.36 -19.20
C ASP A 54 2.10 10.86 -18.01
N VAL A 55 1.12 11.66 -17.62
CA VAL A 55 0.24 11.40 -16.49
C VAL A 55 -0.59 10.13 -16.69
N ASP A 56 -1.04 9.87 -17.91
CA ASP A 56 -1.89 8.70 -18.20
C ASP A 56 -1.07 7.42 -18.13
N ALA A 57 0.13 7.40 -18.71
CA ALA A 57 1.04 6.27 -18.62
C ALA A 57 1.53 6.04 -17.19
N TYR A 58 1.81 7.10 -16.42
CA TYR A 58 2.18 6.99 -15.02
C TYR A 58 1.04 6.40 -14.17
N THR A 59 -0.18 6.93 -14.37
CA THR A 59 -1.37 6.47 -13.63
C THR A 59 -1.69 5.01 -13.94
N ALA A 60 -1.58 4.59 -15.20
CA ALA A 60 -1.72 3.19 -15.59
C ALA A 60 -0.67 2.31 -14.91
N GLY A 61 0.60 2.74 -14.89
CA GLY A 61 1.67 2.03 -14.17
C GLY A 61 1.44 1.92 -12.66
N LEU A 62 0.89 2.95 -12.03
CA LEU A 62 0.50 2.91 -10.60
C LEU A 62 -0.66 1.92 -10.38
N ILE A 63 -1.67 1.91 -11.24
CA ILE A 63 -2.79 0.96 -11.19
C ILE A 63 -2.26 -0.48 -11.28
N ASP A 64 -1.37 -0.74 -12.24
CA ASP A 64 -0.76 -2.06 -12.41
C ASP A 64 0.06 -2.47 -11.19
N PHE A 65 0.87 -1.56 -10.65
CA PHE A 65 1.69 -1.81 -9.47
C PHE A 65 0.85 -2.11 -8.24
N VAL A 66 -0.18 -1.31 -7.95
CA VAL A 66 -1.11 -1.55 -6.81
C VAL A 66 -1.86 -2.86 -6.98
N THR A 67 -2.32 -3.17 -8.20
CA THR A 67 -3.02 -4.41 -8.52
C THR A 67 -2.14 -5.64 -8.32
N ALA A 68 -0.86 -5.55 -8.66
CA ALA A 68 0.13 -6.61 -8.45
C ALA A 68 0.60 -6.73 -6.99
N SER A 69 0.28 -5.75 -6.14
CA SER A 69 0.79 -5.60 -4.77
C SER A 69 -0.30 -5.71 -3.69
N PRO A 70 -1.06 -6.83 -3.61
CA PRO A 70 -2.14 -6.98 -2.63
C PRO A 70 -1.67 -7.12 -1.17
N SER A 71 -0.38 -7.33 -0.93
CA SER A 71 0.29 -7.31 0.38
C SER A 71 1.70 -6.76 0.25
N SER A 72 2.36 -6.42 1.37
CA SER A 72 3.75 -5.95 1.39
C SER A 72 4.70 -6.94 0.72
N TYR A 73 4.49 -8.25 0.91
CA TYR A 73 5.30 -9.30 0.28
C TYR A 73 5.21 -9.27 -1.25
N HIS A 74 4.01 -9.05 -1.77
CA HIS A 74 3.79 -8.90 -3.21
C HIS A 74 4.39 -7.59 -3.72
N ALA A 75 4.26 -6.49 -2.98
CA ALA A 75 4.82 -5.19 -3.33
C ALA A 75 6.36 -5.26 -3.46
N ALA A 76 7.04 -5.89 -2.50
CA ALA A 76 8.48 -6.09 -2.55
C ALA A 76 8.91 -7.00 -3.72
N ALA A 77 8.14 -8.07 -3.99
CA ALA A 77 8.41 -8.97 -5.11
C ALA A 77 8.20 -8.28 -6.46
N GLU A 78 7.12 -7.53 -6.63
CA GLU A 78 6.83 -6.78 -7.85
C GLU A 78 7.85 -5.66 -8.09
N ALA A 79 8.24 -4.93 -7.03
CA ALA A 79 9.29 -3.93 -7.10
C ALA A 79 10.62 -4.54 -7.58
N ALA A 80 11.02 -5.69 -7.03
CA ALA A 80 12.22 -6.40 -7.46
C ALA A 80 12.12 -6.86 -8.92
N ARG A 81 10.94 -7.34 -9.36
CA ARG A 81 10.69 -7.74 -10.75
C ARG A 81 10.83 -6.54 -11.73
N LEU A 82 10.24 -5.40 -11.38
CA LEU A 82 10.32 -4.18 -12.17
C LEU A 82 11.75 -3.65 -12.28
N LEU A 83 12.53 -3.75 -11.21
CA LEU A 83 13.94 -3.35 -11.19
C LEU A 83 14.82 -4.32 -12.00
N ALA A 84 14.56 -5.62 -11.93
CA ALA A 84 15.29 -6.61 -12.74
C ALA A 84 15.15 -6.33 -14.24
N ALA A 85 13.98 -5.84 -14.70
CA ALA A 85 13.73 -5.48 -16.08
C ALA A 85 14.63 -4.34 -16.63
N VAL A 86 15.25 -3.55 -15.72
CA VAL A 86 16.19 -2.47 -16.08
C VAL A 86 17.62 -2.74 -15.57
N GLY A 87 17.96 -4.01 -15.34
CA GLY A 87 19.32 -4.48 -15.07
C GLY A 87 19.74 -4.46 -13.61
N PHE A 88 18.83 -4.30 -12.64
CA PHE A 88 19.16 -4.54 -11.24
C PHE A 88 19.26 -6.05 -10.97
N ARG A 89 20.28 -6.45 -10.25
CA ARG A 89 20.48 -7.84 -9.84
C ARG A 89 20.03 -8.06 -8.40
N ARG A 90 19.19 -9.07 -8.19
CA ARG A 90 18.84 -9.49 -6.83
C ARG A 90 20.07 -10.14 -6.18
N VAL A 91 20.35 -9.73 -4.95
CA VAL A 91 21.47 -10.21 -4.14
C VAL A 91 20.91 -10.90 -2.91
N GLU A 92 21.49 -12.07 -2.59
CA GLU A 92 21.14 -12.80 -1.37
C GLU A 92 21.72 -12.09 -0.15
N GLU A 93 20.86 -11.82 0.83
CA GLU A 93 21.26 -11.11 2.04
C GLU A 93 22.24 -11.92 2.89
N SER A 94 22.06 -13.24 2.94
CA SER A 94 22.90 -14.20 3.68
C SER A 94 24.28 -14.38 3.07
N ALA A 95 24.48 -14.02 1.80
CA ALA A 95 25.77 -14.10 1.15
C ALA A 95 26.74 -12.99 1.62
N ALA A 96 28.04 -13.26 1.52
CA ALA A 96 29.04 -12.21 1.69
C ALA A 96 29.02 -11.26 0.49
N TRP A 97 29.07 -9.94 0.74
CA TRP A 97 29.15 -8.94 -0.30
C TRP A 97 30.61 -8.45 -0.42
N GLY A 98 31.16 -8.61 -1.61
CA GLY A 98 32.54 -8.25 -1.95
C GLY A 98 32.60 -7.23 -3.09
N ARG A 99 33.78 -7.12 -3.71
CA ARG A 99 34.04 -6.22 -4.85
C ARG A 99 33.26 -6.58 -6.12
N ASP A 100 32.73 -7.79 -6.17
CA ASP A 100 31.88 -8.33 -7.22
C ASP A 100 30.39 -7.98 -7.04
N LEU A 101 30.05 -7.21 -5.99
CA LEU A 101 28.70 -6.72 -5.78
C LEU A 101 28.27 -5.91 -7.02
N PRO A 102 27.07 -6.17 -7.57
CA PRO A 102 26.59 -5.41 -8.72
C PRO A 102 26.43 -3.93 -8.39
N GLY A 103 26.90 -3.06 -9.27
CA GLY A 103 26.73 -1.62 -9.15
C GLY A 103 25.25 -1.19 -9.14
N ARG A 104 24.36 -2.01 -9.78
CA ARG A 104 22.91 -1.93 -9.68
C ARG A 104 22.40 -3.22 -9.05
N GLY A 105 21.90 -3.14 -7.83
CA GLY A 105 21.44 -4.32 -7.11
C GLY A 105 20.22 -4.04 -6.25
N CYS A 106 19.57 -5.12 -5.81
CA CYS A 106 18.53 -5.06 -4.81
C CYS A 106 18.56 -6.28 -3.88
N VAL A 107 18.03 -6.11 -2.68
CA VAL A 107 17.83 -7.16 -1.68
C VAL A 107 16.40 -7.05 -1.14
N VAL A 108 15.76 -8.21 -0.94
CA VAL A 108 14.39 -8.31 -0.40
C VAL A 108 14.47 -9.01 0.95
N ARG A 109 13.84 -8.44 1.95
CA ARG A 109 13.64 -9.02 3.28
C ARG A 109 12.16 -8.94 3.64
N ASP A 110 11.49 -10.08 3.69
CA ASP A 110 10.04 -10.14 3.95
C ASP A 110 9.23 -9.25 2.96
N GLY A 111 8.45 -8.31 3.46
CA GLY A 111 7.77 -7.30 2.66
C GLY A 111 8.58 -6.05 2.35
N ALA A 112 9.85 -5.98 2.75
CA ALA A 112 10.72 -4.83 2.49
C ALA A 112 11.69 -5.07 1.34
N LEU A 113 12.08 -3.99 0.64
CA LEU A 113 13.08 -4.00 -0.43
C LEU A 113 14.05 -2.84 -0.26
N ILE A 114 15.34 -3.10 -0.49
CA ILE A 114 16.34 -2.05 -0.69
C ILE A 114 16.99 -2.25 -2.06
N ALA A 115 17.01 -1.19 -2.87
CA ALA A 115 17.67 -1.17 -4.16
C ALA A 115 18.72 -0.04 -4.21
N TRP A 116 19.79 -0.24 -4.96
CA TRP A 116 20.88 0.73 -5.05
C TRP A 116 21.48 0.85 -6.44
N MET A 117 22.05 2.03 -6.71
CA MET A 117 23.03 2.27 -7.77
C MET A 117 24.28 2.87 -7.13
N LEU A 118 25.43 2.23 -7.34
CA LEU A 118 26.70 2.70 -6.83
C LEU A 118 27.42 3.59 -7.86
N PRO A 119 28.13 4.64 -7.45
CA PRO A 119 28.97 5.42 -8.35
C PRO A 119 30.13 4.56 -8.87
N GLU A 120 30.53 4.77 -10.12
CA GLU A 120 31.65 4.05 -10.72
C GLU A 120 32.98 4.33 -9.99
N ARG A 121 33.15 5.55 -9.51
CA ARG A 121 34.37 6.02 -8.81
C ARG A 121 34.00 6.78 -7.54
N PRO A 122 33.84 6.08 -6.41
CA PRO A 122 33.66 6.73 -5.12
C PRO A 122 34.83 7.65 -4.79
N THR A 123 34.56 8.79 -4.20
CA THR A 123 35.56 9.81 -3.79
C THR A 123 35.36 10.20 -2.34
N GLY A 124 36.28 10.94 -1.75
CA GLY A 124 36.10 11.50 -0.40
C GLY A 124 34.89 12.44 -0.24
N ARG A 125 34.20 12.78 -1.33
CA ARG A 125 32.96 13.57 -1.32
C ARG A 125 31.70 12.73 -1.44
N THR A 126 31.81 11.45 -1.70
CA THR A 126 30.68 10.53 -1.86
C THR A 126 29.80 10.51 -0.60
N GLY A 127 28.52 10.64 -0.77
CA GLY A 127 27.46 10.40 0.20
C GLY A 127 26.49 9.33 -0.30
N VAL A 128 25.36 9.18 0.37
CA VAL A 128 24.25 8.34 -0.07
C VAL A 128 22.98 9.19 -0.15
N ARG A 129 22.32 9.16 -1.30
CA ARG A 129 21.02 9.78 -1.51
C ARG A 129 19.94 8.73 -1.37
N ILE A 130 19.23 8.75 -0.26
CA ILE A 130 18.24 7.75 0.11
C ILE A 130 16.84 8.30 -0.16
N VAL A 131 15.99 7.47 -0.77
CA VAL A 131 14.54 7.65 -0.76
C VAL A 131 13.95 6.50 0.05
N GLY A 132 13.20 6.83 1.09
CA GLY A 132 12.51 5.89 1.96
C GLY A 132 11.00 5.93 1.73
N ALA A 133 10.35 4.76 1.70
CA ALA A 133 8.90 4.58 1.64
C ALA A 133 8.53 3.30 2.39
N HIS A 134 7.24 2.92 2.41
CA HIS A 134 6.80 1.62 2.98
C HIS A 134 5.83 0.89 2.05
N THR A 135 5.73 -0.44 2.24
CA THR A 135 5.00 -1.36 1.37
C THR A 135 3.71 -1.89 1.99
N ASP A 136 3.61 -1.86 3.32
CA ASP A 136 2.45 -2.33 4.06
C ASP A 136 1.34 -1.26 4.08
N SER A 137 0.13 -1.69 4.41
CA SER A 137 -1.06 -0.83 4.51
C SER A 137 -2.05 -1.46 5.49
N PRO A 138 -2.97 -0.69 6.10
CA PRO A 138 -3.94 -1.21 7.05
C PRO A 138 -4.86 -2.27 6.44
N ALA A 139 -5.06 -3.37 7.16
CA ALA A 139 -5.81 -4.53 6.71
C ALA A 139 -6.41 -5.34 7.86
N LEU A 140 -7.05 -6.48 7.55
CA LEU A 140 -7.37 -7.53 8.52
C LEU A 140 -6.40 -8.69 8.29
N LYS A 141 -5.63 -9.08 9.33
CA LYS A 141 -4.67 -10.18 9.27
C LYS A 141 -5.32 -11.45 9.81
N LEU A 142 -5.18 -12.56 9.10
CA LEU A 142 -5.66 -13.86 9.54
C LEU A 142 -4.92 -14.30 10.81
N LYS A 143 -5.68 -14.79 11.79
CA LYS A 143 -5.14 -15.44 12.99
C LYS A 143 -4.73 -16.88 12.68
N PRO A 144 -3.88 -17.52 13.51
CA PRO A 144 -3.41 -18.89 13.27
C PRO A 144 -4.53 -19.93 13.12
N SER A 145 -5.68 -19.74 13.77
CA SER A 145 -6.90 -20.53 13.54
C SER A 145 -7.89 -19.65 12.80
N ALA A 146 -7.84 -19.70 11.47
CA ALA A 146 -8.56 -18.75 10.63
C ALA A 146 -10.05 -19.06 10.50
N ALA A 147 -10.53 -20.26 10.85
CA ALA A 147 -11.93 -20.65 10.69
C ALA A 147 -12.76 -20.43 11.98
N LEU A 148 -13.86 -19.73 11.84
CA LEU A 148 -14.94 -19.58 12.84
C LEU A 148 -16.29 -19.91 12.19
N SER A 149 -17.31 -20.22 13.01
CA SER A 149 -18.68 -20.38 12.52
C SER A 149 -19.66 -19.59 13.40
N SER A 150 -20.71 -19.08 12.78
CA SER A 150 -21.82 -18.42 13.47
C SER A 150 -23.07 -18.50 12.60
N CYS A 151 -24.20 -18.91 13.20
CA CYS A 151 -25.52 -18.90 12.54
C CYS A 151 -25.56 -19.57 11.16
N GLY A 152 -24.83 -20.68 10.96
CA GLY A 152 -24.76 -21.40 9.69
C GLY A 152 -23.80 -20.80 8.65
N TYR A 153 -23.00 -19.82 9.04
CA TYR A 153 -21.96 -19.23 8.19
C TYR A 153 -20.57 -19.59 8.70
N GLN A 154 -19.65 -19.75 7.78
CA GLN A 154 -18.21 -19.74 8.08
C GLN A 154 -17.66 -18.33 8.01
N LEU A 155 -16.87 -17.94 8.99
CA LEU A 155 -16.24 -16.64 9.14
C LEU A 155 -14.70 -16.79 9.16
N ILE A 156 -14.01 -15.75 8.73
CA ILE A 156 -12.55 -15.67 8.87
C ILE A 156 -12.21 -15.01 10.20
N ASN A 157 -11.48 -15.71 11.05
CA ASN A 157 -10.92 -15.18 12.28
C ASN A 157 -9.72 -14.30 11.95
N ALA A 158 -9.88 -13.00 12.10
CA ALA A 158 -8.87 -12.01 11.76
C ALA A 158 -8.68 -11.00 12.88
N GLU A 159 -7.54 -10.33 12.86
CA GLU A 159 -7.25 -9.19 13.72
C GLU A 159 -6.92 -7.94 12.88
N VAL A 160 -7.17 -6.77 13.44
CA VAL A 160 -6.91 -5.50 12.77
C VAL A 160 -5.41 -5.26 12.72
N TYR A 161 -4.87 -5.04 11.53
CA TYR A 161 -3.49 -4.65 11.26
C TYR A 161 -3.43 -3.15 10.95
N GLY A 162 -2.61 -2.40 11.71
CA GLY A 162 -2.48 -0.96 11.57
C GLY A 162 -3.66 -0.16 12.13
N GLY A 163 -3.86 1.03 11.58
CA GLY A 163 -4.88 1.99 11.99
C GLY A 163 -5.98 2.24 10.94
N PRO A 164 -6.72 1.23 10.43
CA PRO A 164 -7.69 1.43 9.35
C PRO A 164 -8.92 2.22 9.78
N LEU A 165 -9.59 2.83 8.80
CA LEU A 165 -10.98 3.24 8.92
C LEU A 165 -11.87 1.99 8.90
N LEU A 166 -12.31 1.52 10.08
CA LEU A 166 -12.99 0.23 10.24
C LEU A 166 -14.25 0.10 9.37
N ASN A 167 -15.02 1.17 9.23
CA ASN A 167 -16.23 1.21 8.40
C ASN A 167 -15.94 1.04 6.90
N SER A 168 -14.71 1.25 6.46
CA SER A 168 -14.35 1.11 5.05
C SER A 168 -14.23 -0.34 4.57
N PHE A 169 -14.18 -1.31 5.49
CA PHE A 169 -14.25 -2.74 5.16
C PHE A 169 -15.66 -3.22 4.85
N LEU A 170 -16.66 -2.52 5.37
CA LEU A 170 -18.05 -2.94 5.25
C LEU A 170 -18.49 -2.94 3.80
N ASP A 171 -19.21 -4.00 3.42
CA ASP A 171 -19.84 -4.19 2.11
C ASP A 171 -18.88 -4.18 0.91
N ARG A 172 -17.62 -4.54 1.15
CA ARG A 172 -16.62 -4.74 0.08
C ARG A 172 -16.24 -6.19 -0.06
N GLU A 173 -16.06 -6.62 -1.30
CA GLU A 173 -15.50 -7.93 -1.60
C GLU A 173 -14.01 -7.92 -1.30
N LEU A 174 -13.60 -8.85 -0.43
CA LEU A 174 -12.23 -8.99 0.04
C LEU A 174 -11.60 -10.25 -0.55
N GLY A 175 -10.37 -10.12 -1.00
CA GLY A 175 -9.46 -11.22 -1.24
C GLY A 175 -8.51 -11.42 -0.06
N LEU A 176 -7.78 -12.53 -0.11
CA LEU A 176 -6.71 -12.88 0.83
C LEU A 176 -5.38 -12.89 0.08
N ALA A 177 -4.34 -12.28 0.65
CA ALA A 177 -3.01 -12.27 0.06
C ALA A 177 -1.92 -12.24 1.13
N GLY A 178 -0.82 -12.92 0.83
CA GLY A 178 0.31 -12.96 1.76
C GLY A 178 1.30 -14.06 1.39
N ARG A 179 1.92 -14.64 2.41
CA ARG A 179 2.86 -15.74 2.26
C ARG A 179 2.47 -16.96 3.08
N LEU A 180 2.76 -18.12 2.54
CA LEU A 180 2.68 -19.41 3.20
C LEU A 180 4.10 -19.94 3.41
N VAL A 181 4.36 -20.58 4.55
CA VAL A 181 5.66 -21.18 4.87
C VAL A 181 5.46 -22.68 5.06
N THR A 182 6.20 -23.46 4.28
CA THR A 182 6.15 -24.92 4.28
C THR A 182 7.16 -25.53 5.26
N ARG A 183 7.00 -26.80 5.56
CA ARG A 183 7.82 -27.57 6.52
C ARG A 183 9.32 -27.59 6.16
N ASP A 184 9.67 -27.53 4.90
CA ASP A 184 11.04 -27.41 4.41
C ASP A 184 11.60 -25.96 4.45
N GLY A 185 10.80 -25.01 4.97
CA GLY A 185 11.15 -23.58 5.04
C GLY A 185 10.93 -22.80 3.75
N ALA A 186 10.36 -23.41 2.71
CA ALA A 186 10.06 -22.67 1.49
C ALA A 186 8.92 -21.66 1.72
N VAL A 187 9.05 -20.48 1.08
CA VAL A 187 8.04 -19.41 1.12
C VAL A 187 7.31 -19.36 -0.21
N ARG A 188 5.98 -19.34 -0.16
CA ARG A 188 5.11 -19.19 -1.33
C ARG A 188 4.20 -17.99 -1.15
N LEU A 189 4.18 -17.10 -2.13
CA LEU A 189 3.20 -16.02 -2.18
C LEU A 189 1.87 -16.58 -2.70
N VAL A 190 0.78 -16.12 -2.09
CA VAL A 190 -0.57 -16.52 -2.46
C VAL A 190 -1.49 -15.31 -2.50
N ARG A 191 -2.41 -15.29 -3.48
CA ARG A 191 -3.52 -14.33 -3.56
C ARG A 191 -4.76 -15.01 -4.08
N THR A 192 -5.90 -14.63 -3.56
CA THR A 192 -7.22 -15.08 -4.03
C THR A 192 -7.88 -14.02 -4.92
N GLY A 193 -9.01 -14.38 -5.55
CA GLY A 193 -10.01 -13.42 -5.99
C GLY A 193 -10.88 -12.94 -4.82
N PRO A 194 -12.10 -12.43 -5.09
CA PRO A 194 -13.10 -12.07 -4.08
C PRO A 194 -13.63 -13.34 -3.41
N VAL A 195 -13.32 -13.54 -2.14
CA VAL A 195 -13.68 -14.75 -1.38
C VAL A 195 -14.32 -14.45 -0.03
N ALA A 196 -14.33 -13.19 0.40
CA ALA A 196 -14.84 -12.81 1.71
C ALA A 196 -15.50 -11.42 1.69
N ARG A 197 -16.33 -11.14 2.71
CA ARG A 197 -17.00 -9.86 2.86
C ARG A 197 -17.36 -9.60 4.32
N VAL A 198 -17.18 -8.39 4.79
CA VAL A 198 -17.74 -7.93 6.07
C VAL A 198 -19.08 -7.26 5.78
N ALA A 199 -20.19 -7.94 6.12
CA ALA A 199 -21.53 -7.41 5.88
C ALA A 199 -21.91 -6.38 6.95
N GLN A 200 -22.47 -5.25 6.52
CA GLN A 200 -23.02 -4.23 7.42
C GLN A 200 -24.42 -4.63 7.89
N VAL A 201 -24.76 -4.26 9.14
CA VAL A 201 -26.11 -4.41 9.64
C VAL A 201 -27.08 -3.44 8.94
N ALA A 202 -28.23 -3.96 8.51
CA ALA A 202 -29.23 -3.14 7.84
C ALA A 202 -29.96 -2.19 8.85
N PRO A 203 -30.40 -0.99 8.42
CA PRO A 203 -31.10 -0.06 9.29
C PRO A 203 -32.46 -0.58 9.79
N HIS A 204 -32.99 -1.66 9.20
CA HIS A 204 -34.17 -2.36 9.71
C HIS A 204 -33.90 -3.16 10.99
N LEU A 205 -32.65 -3.58 11.19
CA LEU A 205 -32.20 -4.33 12.38
C LEU A 205 -31.61 -3.40 13.45
N ASP A 206 -30.90 -2.36 13.03
CA ASP A 206 -30.39 -1.31 13.91
C ASP A 206 -30.77 0.07 13.36
N ARG A 207 -31.76 0.70 13.95
CA ARG A 207 -32.24 2.01 13.52
C ARG A 207 -31.29 3.15 13.81
N SER A 208 -30.33 2.95 14.70
CA SER A 208 -29.33 3.95 15.09
C SER A 208 -28.09 3.94 14.20
N VAL A 209 -27.94 2.98 13.27
CA VAL A 209 -26.72 2.76 12.46
C VAL A 209 -26.29 4.00 11.67
N ASN A 210 -27.26 4.84 11.24
CA ASN A 210 -26.97 6.08 10.53
C ASN A 210 -26.60 7.25 11.46
N ASP A 211 -26.95 7.18 12.74
CA ASP A 211 -26.63 8.22 13.71
C ASP A 211 -25.28 7.94 14.41
N SER A 212 -24.99 6.65 14.64
CA SER A 212 -23.76 6.20 15.34
C SER A 212 -23.42 4.78 14.94
N LEU A 213 -22.47 4.61 14.03
CA LEU A 213 -21.90 3.31 13.69
C LEU A 213 -20.75 2.95 14.66
N ARG A 214 -21.00 2.01 15.57
CA ARG A 214 -19.99 1.47 16.48
C ARG A 214 -19.57 0.08 16.02
N LEU A 215 -18.29 -0.08 15.71
CA LEU A 215 -17.71 -1.34 15.27
C LEU A 215 -16.82 -1.91 16.38
N ASP A 216 -17.20 -3.06 16.92
CA ASP A 216 -16.33 -3.86 17.75
C ASP A 216 -15.33 -4.63 16.88
N ARG A 217 -14.03 -4.50 17.20
CA ARG A 217 -12.96 -5.09 16.38
C ARG A 217 -12.94 -6.61 16.42
N GLN A 218 -13.44 -7.22 17.51
CA GLN A 218 -13.47 -8.67 17.66
C GLN A 218 -14.74 -9.31 17.08
N ALA A 219 -15.88 -8.61 17.19
CA ALA A 219 -17.17 -9.18 16.83
C ALA A 219 -17.68 -8.77 15.45
N HIS A 220 -17.41 -7.52 15.01
CA HIS A 220 -18.05 -6.94 13.84
C HIS A 220 -17.19 -6.88 12.56
N LEU A 221 -15.93 -7.34 12.65
CA LEU A 221 -14.95 -7.29 11.55
C LEU A 221 -14.48 -8.68 11.11
N LEU A 222 -15.28 -9.71 11.36
CA LEU A 222 -15.00 -11.07 10.91
C LEU A 222 -15.60 -11.28 9.53
N PRO A 223 -14.78 -11.41 8.46
CA PRO A 223 -15.31 -11.55 7.11
C PRO A 223 -16.09 -12.89 6.95
N LEU A 224 -17.26 -12.82 6.34
CA LEU A 224 -18.00 -13.98 5.86
C LEU A 224 -17.17 -14.67 4.77
N TRP A 225 -17.03 -16.02 4.89
CA TRP A 225 -16.24 -16.83 3.97
C TRP A 225 -17.10 -17.75 3.12
N SER A 226 -18.00 -18.53 3.77
CA SER A 226 -18.90 -19.49 3.10
C SER A 226 -20.11 -19.82 3.96
N LEU A 227 -21.02 -20.64 3.42
CA LEU A 227 -22.06 -21.31 4.19
C LEU A 227 -21.49 -22.60 4.80
N LEU A 228 -22.02 -23.00 5.96
CA LEU A 228 -21.80 -24.35 6.46
C LEU A 228 -22.73 -25.31 5.68
N ASP A 229 -22.23 -26.51 5.37
CA ASP A 229 -23.08 -27.57 4.82
C ASP A 229 -24.17 -27.95 5.83
N ASP A 230 -25.40 -28.16 5.36
CA ASP A 230 -26.54 -28.50 6.21
C ASP A 230 -26.31 -29.75 7.09
N ALA A 231 -25.45 -30.65 6.66
CA ALA A 231 -25.03 -31.82 7.43
C ALA A 231 -24.21 -31.45 8.68
N VAL A 232 -23.49 -30.33 8.66
CA VAL A 232 -22.69 -29.80 9.78
C VAL A 232 -23.52 -28.82 10.61
N ALA A 233 -24.43 -28.07 9.99
CA ALA A 233 -25.33 -27.11 10.63
C ALA A 233 -26.37 -27.75 11.55
N GLY A 234 -26.76 -28.99 11.31
CA GLY A 234 -27.74 -29.74 12.11
C GLY A 234 -27.34 -30.06 13.56
N GLY A 235 -26.12 -29.70 13.96
CA GLY A 235 -25.60 -29.90 15.31
C GLY A 235 -25.49 -28.62 16.16
N VAL A 236 -25.93 -27.46 15.66
CA VAL A 236 -25.87 -26.22 16.45
C VAL A 236 -27.13 -26.17 17.35
N PRO A 237 -27.00 -26.36 18.67
CA PRO A 237 -28.12 -26.15 19.58
C PRO A 237 -28.55 -24.69 19.45
N GLY A 238 -29.84 -24.47 19.18
CA GLY A 238 -30.44 -23.14 19.24
C GLY A 238 -30.18 -22.57 20.63
N GLY A 239 -29.20 -21.69 20.76
CA GLY A 239 -28.91 -21.01 22.00
C GLY A 239 -30.12 -20.17 22.41
N SER A 240 -30.78 -20.52 23.49
CA SER A 240 -31.73 -19.68 24.21
C SER A 240 -30.95 -18.56 24.94
N GLY A 241 -30.27 -17.72 24.16
CA GLY A 241 -29.49 -16.59 24.68
C GLY A 241 -30.18 -15.28 24.37
N ASP A 242 -30.04 -14.34 25.27
CA ASP A 242 -30.43 -12.94 25.13
C ASP A 242 -29.96 -12.43 23.71
N PRO A 243 -30.87 -11.99 22.84
CA PRO A 243 -30.49 -11.47 21.52
C PRO A 243 -29.60 -10.21 21.57
N ALA A 244 -29.47 -9.59 22.76
CA ALA A 244 -28.56 -8.48 23.00
C ALA A 244 -27.15 -8.92 23.46
N ALA A 245 -26.92 -10.20 23.73
CA ALA A 245 -25.59 -10.67 24.11
C ALA A 245 -24.67 -10.76 22.88
N PRO A 246 -23.42 -10.24 22.99
CA PRO A 246 -22.45 -10.39 21.90
C PRO A 246 -22.20 -11.87 21.59
N ALA A 247 -22.05 -12.20 20.30
CA ALA A 247 -21.75 -13.58 19.88
C ALA A 247 -20.54 -14.10 20.67
N ARG A 248 -20.72 -15.19 21.40
CA ARG A 248 -19.64 -15.85 22.15
C ARG A 248 -18.93 -16.82 21.21
N PHE A 249 -17.74 -16.45 20.78
CA PHE A 249 -16.86 -17.29 19.96
C PHE A 249 -16.00 -18.27 20.77
N ASP A 250 -16.21 -18.36 22.09
CA ASP A 250 -15.56 -19.27 23.03
C ASP A 250 -16.23 -20.66 23.10
N ASP A 251 -17.40 -20.84 22.47
CA ASP A 251 -18.04 -22.15 22.33
C ASP A 251 -17.27 -23.02 21.33
N PRO A 252 -16.87 -24.26 21.68
CA PRO A 252 -16.30 -25.22 20.74
C PRO A 252 -17.15 -25.44 19.46
N ALA A 253 -18.48 -25.29 19.55
CA ALA A 253 -19.40 -25.35 18.41
C ALA A 253 -19.25 -24.15 17.44
N SER A 254 -18.65 -23.05 17.87
CA SER A 254 -18.36 -21.89 17.01
C SER A 254 -17.10 -22.05 16.16
N ARG A 255 -16.36 -23.15 16.29
CA ARG A 255 -15.20 -23.43 15.45
C ARG A 255 -15.74 -23.90 14.08
N GLY A 256 -15.38 -23.15 13.02
CA GLY A 256 -15.61 -23.58 11.63
C GLY A 256 -14.82 -24.85 11.30
N GLU A 257 -14.90 -25.33 10.06
CA GLU A 257 -14.06 -26.44 9.59
C GLU A 257 -12.58 -26.07 9.75
N PRO A 258 -11.83 -26.75 10.65
CA PRO A 258 -10.43 -26.42 10.88
C PRO A 258 -9.63 -26.56 9.58
N GLY A 259 -8.92 -25.50 9.22
CA GLY A 259 -8.03 -25.50 8.05
C GLY A 259 -8.71 -25.28 6.70
N ALA A 260 -10.03 -25.00 6.63
CA ALA A 260 -10.72 -24.77 5.35
C ALA A 260 -10.15 -23.59 4.56
N VAL A 261 -9.88 -22.48 5.24
CA VAL A 261 -9.26 -21.28 4.64
C VAL A 261 -7.82 -21.59 4.21
N GLU A 262 -7.07 -22.22 5.10
CA GLU A 262 -5.69 -22.61 4.86
C GLU A 262 -5.58 -23.64 3.72
N ALA A 263 -6.51 -24.61 3.65
CA ALA A 263 -6.54 -25.59 2.56
C ALA A 263 -6.77 -24.92 1.20
N HIS A 264 -7.68 -23.96 1.12
CA HIS A 264 -7.91 -23.18 -0.11
C HIS A 264 -6.66 -22.38 -0.52
N LEU A 265 -5.98 -21.75 0.44
CA LEU A 265 -4.76 -21.02 0.16
C LEU A 265 -3.63 -21.97 -0.31
N CYS A 266 -3.54 -23.17 0.27
CA CYS A 266 -2.59 -24.20 -0.15
C CYS A 266 -2.85 -24.68 -1.58
N GLU A 267 -4.13 -24.92 -1.93
CA GLU A 267 -4.52 -25.28 -3.29
C GLU A 267 -4.04 -24.24 -4.31
N LEU A 268 -4.31 -22.96 -4.06
CA LEU A 268 -3.86 -21.86 -4.92
C LEU A 268 -2.35 -21.74 -5.02
N ALA A 269 -1.63 -22.04 -3.93
CA ALA A 269 -0.18 -22.01 -3.90
C ALA A 269 0.48 -23.28 -4.45
N GLY A 270 -0.29 -24.32 -4.78
CA GLY A 270 0.20 -25.60 -5.27
C GLY A 270 1.01 -26.38 -4.23
N ILE A 271 0.63 -26.28 -2.95
CA ILE A 271 1.29 -27.00 -1.83
C ILE A 271 0.26 -27.91 -1.12
N SER A 272 0.73 -29.00 -0.51
CA SER A 272 -0.12 -29.84 0.33
C SER A 272 -0.49 -29.08 1.63
N PRO A 273 -1.76 -29.14 2.10
CA PRO A 273 -2.11 -28.62 3.42
C PRO A 273 -1.30 -29.21 4.57
N THR A 274 -0.84 -30.45 4.44
CA THR A 274 0.02 -31.12 5.43
C THR A 274 1.44 -30.55 5.51
N ASP A 275 1.87 -29.85 4.46
CA ASP A 275 3.18 -29.20 4.41
C ASP A 275 3.15 -27.76 4.93
N LEU A 276 1.97 -27.16 5.04
CA LEU A 276 1.81 -25.82 5.63
C LEU A 276 2.17 -25.83 7.11
N VAL A 277 3.06 -24.94 7.51
CA VAL A 277 3.45 -24.75 8.94
C VAL A 277 2.92 -23.44 9.48
N SER A 278 2.97 -22.36 8.68
CA SER A 278 2.56 -21.04 9.12
C SER A 278 2.22 -20.15 7.93
N HIS A 279 1.54 -19.05 8.20
CA HIS A 279 1.18 -18.07 7.20
C HIS A 279 1.22 -16.64 7.75
N ASP A 280 1.50 -15.68 6.88
CA ASP A 280 1.22 -14.26 7.07
C ASP A 280 0.31 -13.81 5.92
N VAL A 281 -1.00 -13.82 6.15
CA VAL A 281 -2.02 -13.52 5.14
C VAL A 281 -2.91 -12.40 5.66
N LEU A 282 -3.20 -11.44 4.78
CA LEU A 282 -4.03 -10.27 5.06
C LEU A 282 -5.16 -10.20 4.04
N THR A 283 -6.23 -9.51 4.41
CA THR A 283 -7.30 -9.16 3.48
C THR A 283 -6.87 -7.99 2.59
N PHE A 284 -7.40 -7.94 1.39
CA PHE A 284 -7.32 -6.77 0.51
C PHE A 284 -8.63 -6.60 -0.26
N PRO A 285 -9.09 -5.36 -0.55
CA PRO A 285 -10.26 -5.15 -1.39
C PRO A 285 -9.93 -5.54 -2.83
N THR A 286 -10.83 -6.33 -3.44
CA THR A 286 -10.66 -6.79 -4.83
C THR A 286 -11.16 -5.80 -5.87
N GLU A 287 -11.82 -4.72 -5.42
CA GLU A 287 -12.24 -3.62 -6.28
C GLU A 287 -11.03 -2.98 -6.97
N ALA A 288 -11.05 -2.95 -8.30
CA ALA A 288 -9.95 -2.40 -9.08
C ALA A 288 -9.75 -0.90 -8.83
N PRO A 289 -8.49 -0.41 -8.87
CA PRO A 289 -8.22 1.02 -8.90
C PRO A 289 -8.97 1.68 -10.07
N ALA A 290 -9.55 2.86 -9.84
CA ALA A 290 -10.31 3.54 -10.87
C ALA A 290 -10.03 5.04 -10.88
N ARG A 291 -9.77 5.57 -12.07
CA ARG A 291 -9.74 7.01 -12.31
C ARG A 291 -11.16 7.55 -12.38
N PHE A 292 -11.41 8.70 -11.76
CA PHE A 292 -12.73 9.32 -11.68
C PHE A 292 -12.62 10.85 -11.56
N GLY A 293 -13.76 11.51 -11.35
CA GLY A 293 -13.89 12.96 -11.37
C GLY A 293 -14.41 13.43 -12.74
N ARG A 294 -14.90 14.67 -12.81
CA ARG A 294 -15.48 15.21 -14.04
C ARG A 294 -14.50 15.19 -15.23
N HIS A 295 -13.20 15.38 -14.94
CA HIS A 295 -12.13 15.43 -15.94
C HIS A 295 -11.12 14.29 -15.76
N GLY A 296 -11.43 13.27 -14.94
CA GLY A 296 -10.53 12.17 -14.63
C GLY A 296 -9.33 12.59 -13.78
N GLU A 297 -9.50 13.61 -12.93
CA GLU A 297 -8.45 14.22 -12.15
C GLU A 297 -8.08 13.47 -10.86
N PHE A 298 -8.84 12.43 -10.51
CA PHE A 298 -8.64 11.64 -9.30
C PHE A 298 -8.43 10.16 -9.60
N LEU A 299 -7.69 9.49 -8.73
CA LEU A 299 -7.57 8.04 -8.67
C LEU A 299 -8.09 7.54 -7.31
N ALA A 300 -9.00 6.56 -7.33
CA ALA A 300 -9.43 5.85 -6.14
C ALA A 300 -8.84 4.44 -6.13
N SER A 301 -8.20 4.06 -5.03
CA SER A 301 -7.64 2.74 -4.81
C SER A 301 -7.42 2.48 -3.32
N SER A 302 -7.27 1.23 -2.95
CA SER A 302 -6.68 0.86 -1.66
C SER A 302 -5.14 0.99 -1.73
N ARG A 303 -4.49 1.08 -0.57
CA ARG A 303 -3.02 1.03 -0.42
C ARG A 303 -2.26 2.13 -1.17
N LEU A 304 -2.92 3.28 -1.45
CA LEU A 304 -2.22 4.45 -1.98
C LEU A 304 -1.20 4.95 -0.95
N ASP A 305 -1.55 4.89 0.32
CA ASP A 305 -0.65 4.90 1.45
C ASP A 305 -0.07 3.49 1.64
N ASN A 306 1.23 3.21 1.30
CA ASN A 306 2.17 4.18 0.71
C ASN A 306 2.73 3.68 -0.64
N LEU A 307 1.96 2.83 -1.37
CA LEU A 307 2.39 2.33 -2.67
C LEU A 307 2.57 3.45 -3.72
N THR A 308 1.95 4.62 -3.52
CA THR A 308 2.19 5.80 -4.36
C THR A 308 3.65 6.27 -4.28
N SER A 309 4.22 6.34 -3.09
CA SER A 309 5.61 6.76 -2.89
C SER A 309 6.59 5.66 -3.33
N VAL A 310 6.27 4.39 -3.08
CA VAL A 310 7.07 3.26 -3.60
C VAL A 310 7.11 3.29 -5.13
N HIS A 311 5.96 3.46 -5.78
CA HIS A 311 5.86 3.56 -7.24
C HIS A 311 6.64 4.76 -7.77
N ALA A 312 6.51 5.94 -7.16
CA ALA A 312 7.25 7.14 -7.57
C ALA A 312 8.78 6.92 -7.49
N GLY A 313 9.25 6.31 -6.39
CA GLY A 313 10.66 5.94 -6.22
C GLY A 313 11.13 4.91 -7.27
N LEU A 314 10.31 3.88 -7.55
CA LEU A 314 10.62 2.88 -8.57
C LEU A 314 10.69 3.48 -9.97
N VAL A 315 9.74 4.34 -10.36
CA VAL A 315 9.74 5.00 -11.67
C VAL A 315 10.96 5.91 -11.81
N ALA A 316 11.27 6.72 -10.79
CA ALA A 316 12.44 7.58 -10.78
C ALA A 316 13.75 6.77 -10.90
N LEU A 317 13.89 5.68 -10.11
CA LEU A 317 15.09 4.83 -10.12
C LEU A 317 15.25 4.08 -11.47
N ARG A 318 14.16 3.57 -12.04
CA ARG A 318 14.15 2.92 -13.35
C ARG A 318 14.49 3.90 -14.48
N THR A 319 14.01 5.13 -14.38
CA THR A 319 14.34 6.21 -15.34
C THR A 319 15.82 6.56 -15.25
N LEU A 320 16.36 6.70 -14.05
CA LEU A 320 17.79 6.93 -13.82
C LEU A 320 18.64 5.81 -14.42
N ALA A 321 18.25 4.56 -14.22
CA ALA A 321 18.93 3.38 -14.76
C ALA A 321 18.82 3.27 -16.29
N GLY A 322 17.68 3.64 -16.88
CA GLY A 322 17.45 3.59 -18.34
C GLY A 322 18.17 4.68 -19.13
N GLY A 323 18.45 5.83 -18.52
CA GLY A 323 19.18 6.94 -19.15
C GLY A 323 20.65 6.64 -19.48
N GLY A 324 21.20 5.54 -18.93
CA GLY A 324 22.60 5.09 -19.16
C GLY A 324 22.77 3.96 -20.18
N GLY A 325 21.69 3.37 -20.70
CA GLY A 325 21.74 2.22 -21.61
C GLY A 325 21.53 2.55 -23.08
N GLY A 326 22.62 2.60 -23.87
CA GLY A 326 22.59 2.30 -25.30
C GLY A 326 22.31 3.44 -26.26
N ARG A 327 23.29 4.31 -26.48
CA ARG A 327 23.56 4.82 -27.82
C ARG A 327 24.98 4.42 -28.19
N GLU A 328 25.11 3.40 -29.05
CA GLU A 328 26.31 3.22 -29.85
C GLU A 328 26.58 4.56 -30.57
N ARG A 329 27.80 5.06 -30.38
CA ARG A 329 28.26 6.30 -31.03
C ARG A 329 28.40 6.07 -32.51
N THR A 330 27.35 6.28 -33.28
CA THR A 330 27.54 6.68 -34.68
C THR A 330 27.87 8.17 -34.68
N GLY A 331 29.05 8.50 -35.18
CA GLY A 331 29.58 9.85 -35.18
C GLY A 331 28.67 10.86 -35.86
N GLY A 332 28.29 11.89 -35.11
CA GLY A 332 27.56 13.05 -35.58
C GLY A 332 27.57 14.10 -34.47
N THR A 333 28.45 15.08 -34.57
CA THR A 333 28.47 16.30 -33.79
C THR A 333 27.26 17.13 -34.09
N THR A 334 26.39 17.37 -33.10
CA THR A 334 25.65 18.60 -32.73
C THR A 334 24.36 18.24 -31.99
N GLY A 335 24.18 18.80 -30.78
CA GLY A 335 22.92 18.77 -30.03
C GLY A 335 23.07 18.09 -28.63
N GLY A 336 23.01 18.93 -27.61
CA GLY A 336 23.34 18.57 -26.22
C GLY A 336 22.52 17.39 -25.67
N ASP A 337 23.18 16.29 -25.46
CA ASP A 337 22.70 15.10 -24.80
C ASP A 337 23.02 15.22 -23.30
N THR A 338 22.12 15.85 -22.54
CA THR A 338 22.29 16.06 -21.10
C THR A 338 22.01 14.80 -20.27
N ALA A 339 21.17 13.87 -20.74
CA ALA A 339 20.78 12.66 -19.99
C ALA A 339 21.94 11.63 -19.86
N GLY A 340 22.78 11.47 -20.87
CA GLY A 340 23.89 10.52 -20.85
C GLY A 340 25.14 10.98 -20.05
N ARG A 341 25.21 12.26 -19.65
CA ARG A 341 26.30 12.78 -18.81
C ARG A 341 26.08 12.53 -17.32
N HIS A 342 24.82 12.42 -16.86
CA HIS A 342 24.48 12.38 -15.44
C HIS A 342 24.92 11.12 -14.72
N GLU A 343 24.95 9.96 -15.38
CA GLU A 343 25.37 8.70 -14.76
C GLU A 343 26.90 8.62 -14.55
N ARG A 344 27.67 9.25 -15.40
CA ARG A 344 29.16 9.20 -15.35
C ARG A 344 29.77 10.13 -14.30
N ASP A 345 29.03 11.16 -13.88
CA ASP A 345 29.49 12.16 -12.93
C ASP A 345 28.79 12.04 -11.54
N ALA A 346 27.95 11.00 -11.34
CA ALA A 346 27.31 10.76 -10.05
C ALA A 346 28.37 10.49 -8.99
N VAL A 347 28.49 11.39 -8.02
CA VAL A 347 29.43 11.28 -6.90
C VAL A 347 28.81 10.43 -5.79
N ASP A 348 27.49 10.44 -5.65
CA ASP A 348 26.75 9.81 -4.56
C ASP A 348 26.19 8.45 -4.96
N ALA A 349 26.12 7.54 -4.00
CA ALA A 349 25.33 6.33 -4.14
C ALA A 349 23.84 6.66 -4.03
N VAL A 350 23.01 6.00 -4.84
CA VAL A 350 21.56 6.14 -4.85
C VAL A 350 20.92 4.92 -4.19
N VAL A 351 19.99 5.13 -3.26
CA VAL A 351 19.30 4.06 -2.55
C VAL A 351 17.79 4.33 -2.51
N LEU A 352 17.00 3.34 -2.88
CA LEU A 352 15.57 3.26 -2.59
C LEU A 352 15.35 2.21 -1.51
N VAL A 353 14.71 2.57 -0.41
CA VAL A 353 14.25 1.63 0.61
C VAL A 353 12.72 1.70 0.72
N ALA A 354 12.06 0.57 0.56
CA ALA A 354 10.65 0.38 0.84
C ALA A 354 10.56 -0.56 2.06
N ASN A 355 10.24 0.01 3.23
CA ASN A 355 10.15 -0.71 4.50
C ASN A 355 8.86 -1.51 4.59
N ASP A 356 8.80 -2.47 5.49
CA ASP A 356 7.59 -3.18 5.90
C ASP A 356 7.17 -2.74 7.31
N HIS A 357 5.92 -2.95 7.70
CA HIS A 357 5.42 -2.74 9.06
C HIS A 357 5.46 -1.28 9.57
N GLU A 358 5.38 -0.29 8.66
CA GLU A 358 5.23 1.12 9.06
C GLU A 358 3.97 1.31 9.88
N GLU A 359 2.85 0.75 9.43
CA GLU A 359 1.49 0.88 9.95
C GLU A 359 1.30 0.32 11.38
N VAL A 360 2.30 -0.41 11.87
CA VAL A 360 2.36 -0.96 13.22
C VAL A 360 3.58 -0.47 14.02
N GLY A 361 4.17 0.66 13.60
CA GLY A 361 5.22 1.37 14.32
C GLY A 361 6.64 1.00 13.95
N SER A 362 6.89 0.33 12.83
CA SER A 362 8.23 0.06 12.26
C SER A 362 9.19 -0.78 13.12
N ALA A 363 8.81 -1.20 14.34
CA ALA A 363 9.71 -1.87 15.29
C ALA A 363 9.86 -3.38 15.00
N THR A 364 10.25 -3.70 13.77
CA THR A 364 10.47 -5.08 13.30
C THR A 364 11.79 -5.20 12.54
N ARG A 365 12.19 -6.44 12.21
CA ARG A 365 13.45 -6.70 11.48
C ARG A 365 13.47 -6.12 10.05
N SER A 366 12.29 -5.90 9.43
CA SER A 366 12.08 -5.35 8.08
C SER A 366 11.49 -3.94 8.09
N GLY A 367 11.10 -3.42 9.27
CA GLY A 367 10.65 -2.05 9.46
C GLY A 367 11.80 -1.05 9.58
N ALA A 368 11.49 0.23 9.49
CA ALA A 368 12.47 1.32 9.53
C ALA A 368 13.27 1.38 10.85
N ALA A 369 12.68 0.98 11.98
CA ALA A 369 13.37 0.88 13.27
C ALA A 369 14.28 -0.35 13.36
N GLY A 370 14.13 -1.32 12.44
CA GLY A 370 14.99 -2.49 12.33
C GLY A 370 16.37 -2.17 11.76
N PRO A 371 17.28 -3.16 11.73
CA PRO A 371 18.66 -2.97 11.27
C PRO A 371 18.82 -3.04 9.75
N PHE A 372 17.75 -3.23 8.96
CA PHE A 372 17.87 -3.59 7.54
C PHE A 372 18.61 -2.52 6.74
N LEU A 373 18.14 -1.28 6.76
CA LEU A 373 18.78 -0.19 6.03
C LEU A 373 20.21 0.05 6.54
N GLN A 374 20.42 0.10 7.85
CA GLN A 374 21.75 0.30 8.45
C GLN A 374 22.75 -0.79 8.03
N SER A 375 22.30 -2.07 8.03
CA SER A 375 23.13 -3.19 7.62
C SER A 375 23.52 -3.12 6.15
N VAL A 376 22.55 -2.82 5.27
CA VAL A 376 22.79 -2.69 3.82
C VAL A 376 23.74 -1.52 3.56
N LEU A 377 23.50 -0.33 4.14
CA LEU A 377 24.37 0.84 3.97
C LEU A 377 25.81 0.57 4.46
N GLY A 378 25.97 -0.14 5.59
CA GLY A 378 27.30 -0.54 6.07
C GLY A 378 28.05 -1.47 5.13
N ARG A 379 27.31 -2.39 4.47
CA ARG A 379 27.88 -3.30 3.46
C ARG A 379 28.23 -2.57 2.16
N LEU A 380 27.36 -1.65 1.69
CA LEU A 380 27.62 -0.81 0.53
C LEU A 380 28.82 0.12 0.75
N ALA A 381 28.89 0.77 1.92
CA ALA A 381 30.02 1.62 2.29
C ALA A 381 31.35 0.86 2.20
N ARG A 382 31.42 -0.36 2.77
CA ARG A 382 32.61 -1.22 2.70
C ARG A 382 32.96 -1.58 1.26
N VAL A 383 32.00 -1.93 0.42
CA VAL A 383 32.23 -2.25 -1.00
C VAL A 383 32.79 -1.04 -1.75
N MET A 384 32.34 0.16 -1.41
CA MET A 384 32.86 1.43 -1.96
C MET A 384 34.21 1.86 -1.34
N GLY A 385 34.74 1.13 -0.35
CA GLY A 385 36.03 1.44 0.30
C GLY A 385 35.94 2.38 1.50
N PHE A 386 34.74 2.60 2.07
CA PHE A 386 34.54 3.42 3.27
C PHE A 386 34.39 2.53 4.51
N GLU A 387 35.40 2.55 5.38
CA GLU A 387 35.42 1.84 6.65
C GLU A 387 35.80 2.78 7.80
N GLY A 388 35.51 2.39 9.04
CA GLY A 388 35.81 3.20 10.24
C GLY A 388 35.29 4.63 10.13
N ASP A 389 36.13 5.60 10.39
CA ASP A 389 35.81 7.03 10.35
C ASP A 389 35.35 7.52 8.96
N ALA A 390 35.90 6.93 7.88
CA ALA A 390 35.47 7.26 6.52
C ALA A 390 34.00 6.89 6.26
N ARG A 391 33.48 5.83 6.90
CA ARG A 391 32.08 5.45 6.84
C ARG A 391 31.21 6.48 7.58
N GLU A 392 31.63 6.95 8.75
CA GLU A 392 30.88 7.96 9.50
C GLU A 392 30.84 9.28 8.71
N ALA A 393 31.94 9.67 8.10
CA ALA A 393 32.02 10.84 7.22
C ALA A 393 31.13 10.69 5.96
N LEU A 394 31.00 9.48 5.40
CA LEU A 394 30.06 9.20 4.30
C LEU A 394 28.61 9.38 4.76
N LEU A 395 28.23 8.86 5.92
CA LEU A 395 26.89 9.04 6.49
C LEU A 395 26.59 10.51 6.79
N ALA A 396 27.54 11.27 7.34
CA ALA A 396 27.38 12.70 7.61
C ALA A 396 27.13 13.54 6.34
N ARG A 397 27.56 13.07 5.17
CA ARG A 397 27.29 13.71 3.86
C ARG A 397 26.00 13.19 3.21
N SER A 398 25.38 12.16 3.78
CA SER A 398 24.19 11.53 3.22
C SER A 398 22.92 12.31 3.57
N LEU A 399 21.88 12.10 2.77
CA LEU A 399 20.56 12.69 2.97
C LEU A 399 19.47 11.67 2.62
N CYS A 400 18.39 11.68 3.40
CA CYS A 400 17.22 10.86 3.17
C CYS A 400 15.98 11.71 2.85
N VAL A 401 15.31 11.42 1.77
CA VAL A 401 13.93 11.84 1.51
C VAL A 401 13.02 10.71 1.97
N SER A 402 12.32 10.91 3.08
CA SER A 402 11.28 10.02 3.59
C SER A 402 9.98 10.36 2.87
N ALA A 403 9.65 9.55 1.86
CA ALA A 403 8.47 9.74 1.03
C ALA A 403 7.32 8.88 1.57
N ASP A 404 6.36 9.55 2.20
CA ASP A 404 5.20 8.95 2.83
C ASP A 404 3.97 9.83 2.61
N ALA A 405 2.82 9.23 2.32
CA ALA A 405 1.60 9.96 2.01
C ALA A 405 1.22 10.96 3.12
N GLY A 406 0.48 11.99 2.77
CA GLY A 406 0.02 13.00 3.72
C GLY A 406 -1.40 13.46 3.43
N HIS A 407 -1.97 14.27 4.33
CA HIS A 407 -3.35 14.69 4.21
C HIS A 407 -3.50 15.91 3.30
N ALA A 408 -4.33 15.81 2.27
CA ALA A 408 -4.92 16.98 1.64
C ALA A 408 -6.00 17.57 2.54
N VAL A 409 -6.31 18.87 2.40
CA VAL A 409 -7.40 19.50 3.13
C VAL A 409 -8.73 18.83 2.76
N HIS A 410 -9.41 18.33 3.80
CA HIS A 410 -10.71 17.68 3.63
C HIS A 410 -11.82 18.74 3.49
N PRO A 411 -12.54 18.77 2.36
CA PRO A 411 -13.47 19.88 2.06
C PRO A 411 -14.66 19.96 3.03
N GLN A 412 -15.10 18.83 3.61
CA GLN A 412 -16.18 18.81 4.60
C GLN A 412 -15.69 19.00 6.05
N TYR A 413 -14.37 18.90 6.30
CA TYR A 413 -13.76 19.05 7.63
C TYR A 413 -12.60 20.05 7.63
N PRO A 414 -12.76 21.25 7.03
CA PRO A 414 -11.66 22.20 6.89
C PRO A 414 -11.10 22.70 8.23
N GLN A 415 -11.90 22.63 9.29
CA GLN A 415 -11.51 23.02 10.66
C GLN A 415 -10.49 22.07 11.32
N LEU A 416 -10.30 20.86 10.79
CA LEU A 416 -9.30 19.91 11.28
C LEU A 416 -7.90 20.18 10.71
N HIS A 417 -7.78 21.10 9.77
CA HIS A 417 -6.52 21.48 9.13
C HIS A 417 -6.02 22.84 9.61
N ASP A 418 -4.76 23.14 9.33
CA ASP A 418 -4.21 24.48 9.58
C ASP A 418 -5.01 25.54 8.82
N PRO A 419 -5.28 26.73 9.43
CA PRO A 419 -6.08 27.75 8.78
C PRO A 419 -5.38 28.45 7.61
N VAL A 420 -4.06 28.36 7.49
CA VAL A 420 -3.23 29.05 6.50
C VAL A 420 -2.65 28.07 5.48
N VAL A 421 -1.96 27.02 5.95
CA VAL A 421 -1.31 26.01 5.11
C VAL A 421 -2.33 24.93 4.73
N ARG A 422 -2.81 24.97 3.49
CA ARG A 422 -3.96 24.17 3.03
C ARG A 422 -3.66 23.42 1.73
N PRO A 423 -2.90 22.33 1.79
CA PRO A 423 -2.53 21.56 0.60
C PRO A 423 -3.74 20.85 -0.01
N ARG A 424 -3.72 20.72 -1.33
CA ARG A 424 -4.80 20.14 -2.13
C ARG A 424 -4.26 19.05 -3.07
N LEU A 425 -5.15 18.18 -3.53
CA LEU A 425 -4.85 17.22 -4.59
C LEU A 425 -4.51 17.96 -5.90
N ASN A 426 -3.61 17.41 -6.69
CA ASN A 426 -3.15 17.96 -7.98
C ASN A 426 -2.47 19.34 -7.87
N HIS A 427 -1.76 19.59 -6.78
CA HIS A 427 -1.02 20.84 -6.56
C HIS A 427 0.45 20.57 -6.18
N GLY A 428 0.92 19.34 -6.30
CA GLY A 428 2.28 18.90 -6.02
C GLY A 428 2.45 18.16 -4.71
N PRO A 429 3.58 17.44 -4.54
CA PRO A 429 3.89 16.72 -3.33
C PRO A 429 4.03 17.65 -2.13
N LEU A 430 3.77 17.10 -0.96
CA LEU A 430 3.87 17.78 0.33
C LEU A 430 5.32 17.84 0.81
N LEU A 431 5.72 18.96 1.40
CA LEU A 431 6.83 19.08 2.33
C LEU A 431 6.23 19.10 3.75
N LYS A 432 6.46 18.05 4.53
CA LYS A 432 5.85 17.86 5.84
C LYS A 432 6.73 18.47 6.93
N ILE A 433 6.17 19.39 7.73
CA ILE A 433 6.90 20.11 8.80
C ILE A 433 6.16 19.94 10.13
N ASN A 434 6.88 19.64 11.20
CA ASN A 434 6.31 19.54 12.54
C ASN A 434 7.31 19.99 13.62
N ALA A 435 6.90 20.94 14.46
CA ALA A 435 7.75 21.49 15.52
C ALA A 435 8.18 20.46 16.58
N SER A 436 7.39 19.38 16.78
CA SER A 436 7.70 18.30 17.72
C SER A 436 8.47 17.15 17.08
N GLN A 437 9.01 17.35 15.87
CA GLN A 437 9.78 16.35 15.11
C GLN A 437 9.01 15.03 14.88
N ARG A 438 7.68 15.11 14.74
CA ARG A 438 6.87 13.99 14.25
C ARG A 438 7.14 13.72 12.77
N TYR A 439 7.68 14.72 12.07
CA TYR A 439 8.38 14.66 10.80
C TYR A 439 9.81 15.15 11.02
N ALA A 440 10.79 14.51 10.38
CA ALA A 440 12.22 14.80 10.58
C ALA A 440 12.69 16.07 9.87
N THR A 441 11.81 16.73 9.11
CA THR A 441 12.15 17.90 8.30
C THR A 441 12.69 19.04 9.16
N ASP A 442 13.91 19.45 8.85
CA ASP A 442 14.52 20.70 9.29
C ASP A 442 14.73 21.66 8.11
N ALA A 443 15.27 22.85 8.37
CA ALA A 443 15.51 23.85 7.32
C ALA A 443 16.51 23.38 6.26
N VAL A 444 17.46 22.51 6.61
CA VAL A 444 18.48 21.99 5.67
C VAL A 444 17.83 20.97 4.72
N GLY A 445 17.05 20.03 5.28
CA GLY A 445 16.29 19.05 4.53
C GLY A 445 15.23 19.71 3.64
N ALA A 446 14.48 20.70 4.18
CA ALA A 446 13.49 21.46 3.42
C ALA A 446 14.13 22.14 2.21
N ALA A 447 15.25 22.87 2.40
CA ALA A 447 15.96 23.53 1.30
C ALA A 447 16.51 22.53 0.26
N ALA A 448 16.89 21.32 0.66
CA ALA A 448 17.30 20.27 -0.28
C ALA A 448 16.13 19.79 -1.14
N TRP A 449 14.94 19.61 -0.55
CA TRP A 449 13.73 19.22 -1.26
C TRP A 449 13.25 20.32 -2.21
N GLU A 450 13.20 21.57 -1.76
CA GLU A 450 12.83 22.72 -2.60
C GLU A 450 13.73 22.84 -3.83
N ARG A 451 15.06 22.67 -3.67
CA ARG A 451 16.00 22.64 -4.81
C ARG A 451 15.67 21.51 -5.78
N ALA A 452 15.33 20.32 -5.28
CA ALA A 452 14.96 19.19 -6.14
C ALA A 452 13.68 19.47 -6.94
N CYS A 453 12.65 20.03 -6.30
CA CYS A 453 11.41 20.44 -6.96
C CYS A 453 11.66 21.54 -8.01
N ALA A 454 12.44 22.55 -7.68
CA ALA A 454 12.82 23.63 -8.60
C ALA A 454 13.61 23.11 -9.80
N ALA A 455 14.56 22.19 -9.58
CA ALA A 455 15.34 21.57 -10.66
C ALA A 455 14.49 20.68 -11.56
N ALA A 456 13.46 20.05 -11.01
CA ALA A 456 12.48 19.28 -11.78
C ALA A 456 11.43 20.16 -12.48
N GLY A 457 11.30 21.43 -12.08
CA GLY A 457 10.24 22.32 -12.57
C GLY A 457 8.84 21.90 -12.11
N VAL A 458 8.74 21.24 -10.94
CA VAL A 458 7.46 20.77 -10.41
C VAL A 458 7.01 21.60 -9.21
N PRO A 459 5.68 21.78 -9.02
CA PRO A 459 5.14 22.44 -7.83
C PRO A 459 5.35 21.56 -6.60
N HIS A 460 5.36 22.16 -5.42
CA HIS A 460 5.25 21.49 -4.13
C HIS A 460 4.40 22.32 -3.18
N GLN A 461 3.94 21.70 -2.11
CA GLN A 461 3.09 22.33 -1.10
C GLN A 461 3.67 22.03 0.28
N GLU A 462 3.50 22.94 1.23
CA GLU A 462 3.79 22.67 2.63
C GLU A 462 2.61 21.95 3.31
N PHE A 463 2.93 21.16 4.33
CA PHE A 463 1.97 20.57 5.25
C PHE A 463 2.41 20.83 6.68
N VAL A 464 1.52 21.40 7.48
CA VAL A 464 1.63 21.47 8.93
C VAL A 464 0.31 21.00 9.55
N SER A 465 0.40 20.38 10.74
CA SER A 465 -0.79 19.95 11.47
C SER A 465 -1.52 21.13 12.12
N ASN A 466 -2.83 21.02 12.24
CA ASN A 466 -3.60 21.88 13.14
C ASN A 466 -3.14 21.64 14.59
N ASN A 467 -2.91 22.69 15.36
CA ASN A 467 -2.40 22.60 16.74
C ASN A 467 -3.32 21.83 17.70
N ALA A 468 -4.61 21.74 17.39
CA ALA A 468 -5.60 21.00 18.19
C ALA A 468 -5.79 19.54 17.76
N VAL A 469 -5.10 19.10 16.69
CA VAL A 469 -5.20 17.74 16.13
C VAL A 469 -3.85 17.02 16.30
N PRO A 470 -3.83 15.80 16.86
CA PRO A 470 -2.59 15.04 16.97
C PRO A 470 -1.95 14.81 15.60
N CYS A 471 -0.64 15.06 15.50
CA CYS A 471 0.12 14.78 14.29
C CYS A 471 0.48 13.28 14.24
N GLY A 472 0.31 12.65 13.07
CA GLY A 472 0.87 11.34 12.76
C GLY A 472 2.41 11.35 12.82
N SER A 473 3.02 10.22 12.57
CA SER A 473 4.46 10.07 12.40
C SER A 473 4.72 9.25 11.14
N THR A 474 5.97 9.18 10.73
CA THR A 474 6.45 8.52 9.50
C THR A 474 7.73 7.76 9.79
N ILE A 475 8.27 7.08 8.78
CA ILE A 475 9.59 6.44 8.86
C ILE A 475 10.75 7.45 8.96
N GLY A 476 10.52 8.73 8.62
CA GLY A 476 11.55 9.77 8.58
C GLY A 476 12.27 9.98 9.92
N PRO A 477 11.57 10.31 11.01
CA PRO A 477 12.18 10.49 12.33
C PRO A 477 12.92 9.25 12.81
N ILE A 478 12.42 8.05 12.49
CA ILE A 478 13.07 6.77 12.85
C ILE A 478 14.39 6.62 12.09
N THR A 479 14.38 6.89 10.78
CA THR A 479 15.59 6.83 9.93
C THR A 479 16.62 7.84 10.38
N ALA A 480 16.20 9.10 10.62
CA ALA A 480 17.06 10.17 11.12
C ALA A 480 17.73 9.78 12.45
N THR A 481 16.96 9.26 13.41
CA THR A 481 17.46 8.87 14.73
C THR A 481 18.43 7.69 14.64
N ARG A 482 18.15 6.70 13.77
CA ARG A 482 19.00 5.50 13.67
C ARG A 482 20.31 5.73 12.94
N LEU A 483 20.32 6.58 11.92
CA LEU A 483 21.47 6.76 11.03
C LEU A 483 22.21 8.07 11.27
N GLY A 484 21.64 9.03 12.02
CA GLY A 484 22.24 10.33 12.26
C GLY A 484 22.40 11.17 11.00
N ILE A 485 21.51 10.98 9.97
CA ILE A 485 21.59 11.67 8.69
C ILE A 485 20.49 12.72 8.55
N THR A 486 20.74 13.78 7.80
CA THR A 486 19.71 14.76 7.43
C THR A 486 18.57 14.06 6.75
N THR A 487 17.34 14.26 7.23
CA THR A 487 16.14 13.63 6.69
C THR A 487 15.06 14.67 6.49
N VAL A 488 14.36 14.59 5.35
CA VAL A 488 13.21 15.43 5.01
C VAL A 488 12.01 14.54 4.72
N ASP A 489 10.87 14.85 5.32
CA ASP A 489 9.61 14.14 5.12
C ASP A 489 8.78 14.85 4.04
N VAL A 490 8.43 14.08 3.02
CA VAL A 490 7.61 14.53 1.89
C VAL A 490 6.51 13.50 1.60
N GLY A 491 5.63 13.77 0.65
CA GLY A 491 4.68 12.73 0.22
C GLY A 491 3.60 13.22 -0.71
N GLN A 492 2.82 12.27 -1.22
CA GLN A 492 1.65 12.58 -2.04
C GLN A 492 0.45 12.94 -1.16
N PRO A 493 -0.29 14.04 -1.45
CA PRO A 493 -1.51 14.34 -0.72
C PRO A 493 -2.61 13.32 -1.02
N LEU A 494 -3.29 12.85 0.03
CA LEU A 494 -4.42 11.92 -0.04
C LEU A 494 -5.66 12.48 0.67
N LEU A 495 -6.83 11.98 0.28
CA LEU A 495 -8.06 11.98 1.07
C LEU A 495 -8.45 10.54 1.40
N SER A 496 -9.18 10.35 2.48
CA SER A 496 -9.60 9.03 2.98
C SER A 496 -8.42 8.07 3.24
N MET A 497 -7.28 8.60 3.69
CA MET A 497 -6.14 7.79 4.12
C MET A 497 -6.57 6.70 5.10
N HIS A 498 -6.01 5.50 5.00
CA HIS A 498 -6.36 4.30 5.78
C HIS A 498 -7.76 3.72 5.51
N SER A 499 -8.46 4.24 4.49
CA SER A 499 -9.65 3.59 3.94
C SER A 499 -9.26 2.41 3.05
N GLN A 500 -10.15 1.42 2.95
CA GLN A 500 -10.02 0.40 1.91
C GLN A 500 -10.27 0.96 0.49
N ARG A 501 -10.56 2.27 0.39
CA ARG A 501 -10.67 3.02 -0.87
C ARG A 501 -10.26 4.47 -0.67
N GLU A 502 -8.97 4.73 -0.71
CA GLU A 502 -8.34 6.04 -0.62
C GLU A 502 -8.44 6.78 -1.96
N MET A 503 -8.15 8.08 -1.97
CA MET A 503 -8.08 8.84 -3.22
C MET A 503 -6.90 9.81 -3.24
N CYS A 504 -6.31 9.97 -4.43
CA CYS A 504 -5.26 10.94 -4.71
C CYS A 504 -5.53 11.71 -6.01
N GLY A 505 -4.75 12.78 -6.23
CA GLY A 505 -4.66 13.48 -7.51
C GLY A 505 -3.77 12.72 -8.48
N VAL A 506 -4.14 12.66 -9.76
CA VAL A 506 -3.35 11.96 -10.80
C VAL A 506 -2.06 12.68 -11.17
N GLN A 507 -1.96 14.00 -10.90
CA GLN A 507 -0.78 14.81 -11.22
C GLN A 507 0.32 14.72 -10.15
N ASP A 508 -0.04 14.49 -8.89
CA ASP A 508 0.89 14.57 -7.77
C ASP A 508 1.97 13.46 -7.83
N GLY A 509 1.59 12.26 -8.29
CA GLY A 509 2.51 11.12 -8.42
C GLY A 509 3.64 11.34 -9.43
N PRO A 510 3.35 11.74 -10.68
CA PRO A 510 4.38 12.12 -11.67
C PRO A 510 5.30 13.23 -11.16
N TRP A 511 4.77 14.26 -10.50
CA TRP A 511 5.59 15.33 -9.93
C TRP A 511 6.49 14.83 -8.79
N LEU A 512 5.98 13.97 -7.91
CA LEU A 512 6.80 13.33 -6.89
C LEU A 512 7.96 12.55 -7.52
N ALA A 513 7.69 11.73 -8.52
CA ALA A 513 8.72 10.95 -9.20
C ALA A 513 9.78 11.82 -9.90
N GLN A 514 9.37 12.93 -10.52
CA GLN A 514 10.28 13.91 -11.11
C GLN A 514 11.17 14.59 -10.07
N ALA A 515 10.61 15.00 -8.94
CA ALA A 515 11.37 15.61 -7.84
C ALA A 515 12.36 14.61 -7.22
N LEU A 516 11.95 13.33 -7.02
CA LEU A 516 12.83 12.27 -6.53
C LEU A 516 13.99 11.98 -7.50
N LEU A 517 13.71 11.98 -8.80
CA LEU A 517 14.77 11.84 -9.82
C LEU A 517 15.76 13.01 -9.76
N ALA A 518 15.27 14.25 -9.69
CA ALA A 518 16.11 15.44 -9.57
C ALA A 518 16.96 15.43 -8.28
N TYR A 519 16.37 14.99 -7.17
CA TYR A 519 17.07 14.79 -5.90
C TYR A 519 18.23 13.79 -6.05
N TRP A 520 18.04 12.67 -6.72
CA TRP A 520 19.08 11.67 -6.94
C TRP A 520 20.17 12.13 -7.92
N VAL A 521 19.83 12.94 -8.89
CA VAL A 521 20.81 13.53 -9.83
C VAL A 521 21.65 14.62 -9.17
N GLY A 522 21.28 15.09 -7.98
CA GLY A 522 22.09 16.06 -7.19
C GLY A 522 22.02 17.49 -7.71
N ARG A 523 20.88 17.92 -8.21
CA ARG A 523 20.66 19.28 -8.70
C ARG A 523 19.84 20.12 -7.75
#